data_b1ef12de10d704ed2fcc0bd50c904364
#
_entry.id   b1ef12de10d704ed2fcc0bd50c904364
#
_cell.length_a   1.000
_cell.length_b   1.000
_cell.length_c   1.000
_cell.angle_alpha   90.00
_cell.angle_beta   90.00
_cell.angle_gamma   90.00
#
_symmetry.space_group_name_H-M   'P 1'
#
loop_
_entity.id
_entity.type
_entity.pdbx_description
1 polymer ?
#
loop_
_entity_poly.entity_id
_entity_poly.type
_entity_poly.pdbx_seq_one_letter_code
_entity_poly.pdbx_strand_id
1 'polypeptide(L)'
;MVALYVVDVWLKYGRTEIFADFGSGDNLRVVEPPQPSLDSSPSLDGVVGVLDAGQPVTLVVDYVAGLKGFLELLEMLVDKLSINGFTPKDIEIRVTAWRYFSEHVERECISEVASHLRRRGVEKISGLQPDQSEADILVSPAIFWGGEITTFHRLEKVYTSIIPIISYGGAVAEILVGRPQDIGDRISELVMQRSHLASEEAYDIIVLGGPGHPTDLYLSSSIHLISAVGENVKDKVVIIPLECSGGLGPQSFVDTLTKKASDDIFGRWVGLWAERAEKNKICMVTATPSSLVEKLLGARHADTLDQALTYAWRVKSKEAKILVLAQSLGSRLENI
;
A
#
# COMPACT_ATOMS: atom_id res chain seq x y z
N MET A 1 27.42 15.38 -29.18
CA MET A 1 26.47 14.23 -29.24
C MET A 1 26.08 13.94 -27.82
N VAL A 2 24.96 14.50 -27.35
CA VAL A 2 24.43 14.21 -26.02
C VAL A 2 23.79 12.82 -26.13
N ALA A 3 24.29 11.84 -25.37
CA ALA A 3 23.67 10.55 -25.30
C ALA A 3 22.27 10.75 -24.72
N LEU A 4 21.24 10.55 -25.54
CA LEU A 4 19.87 10.44 -25.08
C LEU A 4 19.79 9.17 -24.23
N TYR A 5 19.82 9.34 -22.90
CA TYR A 5 19.52 8.25 -21.98
C TYR A 5 18.00 8.05 -22.05
N VAL A 6 17.57 6.98 -22.70
CA VAL A 6 16.22 6.43 -22.55
C VAL A 6 16.15 5.85 -21.13
N VAL A 7 15.25 6.34 -20.33
CA VAL A 7 15.03 5.81 -18.98
C VAL A 7 13.85 4.87 -19.02
N ASP A 8 14.13 3.58 -19.01
CA ASP A 8 13.12 2.54 -18.85
C ASP A 8 12.69 2.49 -17.39
N VAL A 9 11.41 2.74 -17.14
CA VAL A 9 10.82 2.61 -15.80
C VAL A 9 9.90 1.39 -15.77
N TRP A 10 10.18 0.49 -14.84
CA TRP A 10 9.40 -0.73 -14.62
C TRP A 10 8.42 -0.52 -13.48
N LEU A 11 7.14 -0.80 -13.71
CA LEU A 11 6.07 -0.66 -12.74
C LEU A 11 5.40 -2.00 -12.52
N LYS A 12 5.09 -2.33 -11.26
CA LYS A 12 4.34 -3.54 -10.93
C LYS A 12 2.94 -3.49 -11.53
N TYR A 13 2.49 -4.62 -12.08
CA TYR A 13 1.21 -4.77 -12.74
C TYR A 13 0.73 -6.22 -12.61
N GLY A 14 -0.18 -6.49 -11.69
CA GLY A 14 -0.53 -7.85 -11.31
C GLY A 14 0.69 -8.63 -10.83
N ARG A 15 0.86 -9.82 -11.39
CA ARG A 15 2.03 -10.70 -11.12
C ARG A 15 3.25 -10.39 -12.00
N THR A 16 3.17 -9.37 -12.84
CA THR A 16 4.21 -8.99 -13.79
C THR A 16 4.66 -7.55 -13.57
N GLU A 17 5.49 -7.07 -14.46
CA GLU A 17 5.87 -5.67 -14.55
C GLU A 17 5.58 -5.18 -15.95
N ILE A 18 5.20 -3.91 -16.06
CA ILE A 18 5.07 -3.19 -17.32
C ILE A 18 6.10 -2.08 -17.38
N PHE A 19 6.52 -1.74 -18.57
CA PHE A 19 7.43 -0.63 -18.79
C PHE A 19 6.93 0.28 -19.91
N ALA A 20 7.45 1.48 -19.95
CA ALA A 20 7.28 2.37 -21.08
C ALA A 20 8.53 3.25 -21.26
N ASP A 21 8.73 3.73 -22.48
CA ASP A 21 9.67 4.79 -22.80
C ASP A 21 9.06 6.14 -22.42
N PHE A 22 9.60 6.77 -21.39
CA PHE A 22 9.18 8.09 -20.93
C PHE A 22 9.84 9.26 -21.67
N GLY A 23 10.64 8.97 -22.69
CA GLY A 23 11.34 9.98 -23.48
C GLY A 23 12.68 10.40 -22.88
N SER A 24 13.09 11.67 -23.13
CA SER A 24 14.36 12.18 -22.62
C SER A 24 14.33 12.34 -21.09
N GLY A 25 15.41 11.95 -20.41
CA GLY A 25 15.53 12.01 -18.95
C GLY A 25 15.42 13.43 -18.35
N ASP A 26 15.54 14.49 -19.17
CA ASP A 26 15.51 15.89 -18.69
C ASP A 26 14.14 16.31 -18.13
N ASN A 27 13.06 15.66 -18.56
CA ASN A 27 11.69 15.96 -18.13
C ASN A 27 11.09 14.86 -17.23
N LEU A 28 11.89 13.88 -16.83
CA LEU A 28 11.45 12.74 -16.05
C LEU A 28 12.09 12.71 -14.66
N ARG A 29 11.27 12.62 -13.63
CA ARG A 29 11.70 12.27 -12.28
C ARG A 29 11.04 10.97 -11.85
N VAL A 30 11.86 9.99 -11.49
CA VAL A 30 11.41 8.72 -10.90
C VAL A 30 11.69 8.74 -9.41
N VAL A 31 10.67 8.45 -8.62
CA VAL A 31 10.77 8.29 -7.17
C VAL A 31 10.60 6.82 -6.84
N GLU A 32 11.72 6.22 -6.48
CA GLU A 32 11.73 4.84 -5.98
C GLU A 32 11.35 4.79 -4.50
N PRO A 33 10.73 3.70 -4.04
CA PRO A 33 10.55 3.48 -2.62
C PRO A 33 11.91 3.51 -1.90
N PRO A 34 12.00 4.17 -0.73
CA PRO A 34 13.24 4.17 0.04
C PRO A 34 13.58 2.75 0.49
N GLN A 35 14.84 2.57 0.90
CA GLN A 35 15.23 1.32 1.54
C GLN A 35 14.53 1.23 2.91
N PRO A 36 14.03 0.04 3.30
CA PRO A 36 13.45 -0.14 4.62
C PRO A 36 14.47 0.16 5.72
N SER A 37 14.03 0.86 6.76
CA SER A 37 14.81 1.09 7.97
C SER A 37 14.33 0.13 9.06
N LEU A 38 15.05 -0.96 9.25
CA LEU A 38 14.78 -1.96 10.28
C LEU A 38 15.72 -1.84 11.49
N ASP A 39 16.57 -0.80 11.51
CA ASP A 39 17.63 -0.61 12.53
C ASP A 39 17.11 -0.28 13.95
N SER A 40 15.80 -0.14 14.11
CA SER A 40 15.16 0.12 15.41
C SER A 40 15.02 -1.14 16.29
N SER A 41 15.96 -2.07 16.15
CA SER A 41 16.01 -3.31 16.94
C SER A 41 15.97 -3.15 18.48
N PRO A 42 16.40 -2.03 19.11
CA PRO A 42 16.28 -1.89 20.56
C PRO A 42 14.82 -1.90 21.07
N SER A 43 13.87 -1.46 20.26
CA SER A 43 12.46 -1.45 20.64
C SER A 43 11.83 -2.84 20.68
N LEU A 44 12.30 -3.78 19.85
CA LEU A 44 11.79 -5.16 19.85
C LEU A 44 12.19 -5.95 21.10
N ASP A 45 13.31 -5.64 21.74
CA ASP A 45 13.72 -6.28 22.98
C ASP A 45 12.73 -5.99 24.12
N GLY A 46 12.13 -4.80 24.12
CA GLY A 46 11.06 -4.44 25.06
C GLY A 46 9.77 -5.24 24.89
N VAL A 47 9.46 -5.68 23.65
CA VAL A 47 8.28 -6.51 23.36
C VAL A 47 8.44 -7.89 23.99
N VAL A 48 9.59 -8.50 23.76
CA VAL A 48 9.84 -9.89 24.17
C VAL A 48 10.03 -10.01 25.68
N GLY A 49 10.58 -8.96 26.31
CA GLY A 49 10.84 -8.94 27.76
C GLY A 49 9.60 -8.93 28.64
N VAL A 50 8.39 -8.72 28.09
CA VAL A 50 7.14 -8.75 28.84
C VAL A 50 6.37 -10.07 28.69
N LEU A 51 6.89 -10.99 27.86
CA LEU A 51 6.27 -12.29 27.61
C LEU A 51 6.91 -13.38 28.50
N ASP A 52 6.06 -14.30 28.96
CA ASP A 52 6.51 -15.45 29.76
C ASP A 52 7.09 -16.55 28.85
N ALA A 53 8.39 -16.75 28.87
CA ALA A 53 9.04 -17.82 28.13
C ALA A 53 8.48 -19.19 28.53
N GLY A 54 8.19 -20.02 27.52
CA GLY A 54 7.61 -21.36 27.70
C GLY A 54 6.08 -21.41 27.65
N GLN A 55 5.41 -20.26 27.46
CA GLN A 55 3.99 -20.23 27.09
C GLN A 55 3.85 -20.01 25.57
N PRO A 56 2.81 -20.55 24.93
CA PRO A 56 2.50 -20.20 23.56
C PRO A 56 2.29 -18.69 23.41
N VAL A 57 2.79 -18.11 22.31
CA VAL A 57 2.60 -16.70 21.98
C VAL A 57 1.77 -16.56 20.73
N THR A 58 0.76 -15.70 20.79
CA THR A 58 -0.11 -15.39 19.66
C THR A 58 0.22 -14.02 19.08
N LEU A 59 0.65 -14.02 17.82
CA LEU A 59 0.83 -12.81 17.03
C LEU A 59 -0.37 -12.60 16.10
N VAL A 60 -0.96 -11.43 16.13
CA VAL A 60 -1.89 -10.99 15.07
C VAL A 60 -1.15 -10.02 14.16
N VAL A 61 -1.21 -10.29 12.88
CA VAL A 61 -0.47 -9.54 11.86
C VAL A 61 -1.46 -8.96 10.86
N ASP A 62 -1.58 -7.64 10.84
CA ASP A 62 -2.29 -6.92 9.78
C ASP A 62 -1.36 -6.78 8.59
N TYR A 63 -1.56 -7.61 7.58
CA TYR A 63 -0.68 -7.65 6.43
C TYR A 63 -1.24 -6.87 5.24
N VAL A 64 -0.39 -6.02 4.68
CA VAL A 64 -0.65 -5.35 3.40
C VAL A 64 0.44 -5.78 2.42
N ALA A 65 0.06 -6.46 1.36
CA ALA A 65 1.00 -6.92 0.35
C ALA A 65 1.71 -5.75 -0.34
N GLY A 66 2.98 -5.95 -0.66
CA GLY A 66 3.82 -4.95 -1.32
C GLY A 66 4.53 -3.97 -0.38
N LEU A 67 4.35 -4.07 0.95
CA LEU A 67 5.13 -3.28 1.90
C LEU A 67 6.57 -3.79 1.97
N LYS A 68 7.52 -2.94 1.61
CA LYS A 68 8.96 -3.26 1.68
C LYS A 68 9.43 -3.29 3.14
N GLY A 69 10.15 -4.34 3.52
CA GLY A 69 10.70 -4.52 4.87
C GLY A 69 9.71 -5.09 5.89
N PHE A 70 8.43 -5.29 5.52
CA PHE A 70 7.44 -5.79 6.48
C PHE A 70 7.62 -7.28 6.77
N LEU A 71 7.88 -8.10 5.76
CA LEU A 71 8.12 -9.54 5.96
C LEU A 71 9.46 -9.78 6.69
N GLU A 72 10.46 -8.99 6.39
CA GLU A 72 11.75 -8.99 7.10
C GLU A 72 11.58 -8.61 8.59
N LEU A 73 10.70 -7.65 8.89
CA LEU A 73 10.34 -7.31 10.27
C LEU A 73 9.71 -8.51 11.00
N LEU A 74 8.82 -9.25 10.34
CA LEU A 74 8.21 -10.45 10.93
C LEU A 74 9.27 -11.54 11.18
N GLU A 75 10.22 -11.74 10.26
CA GLU A 75 11.35 -12.66 10.49
C GLU A 75 12.19 -12.23 11.70
N MET A 76 12.55 -10.95 11.77
CA MET A 76 13.30 -10.41 12.92
C MET A 76 12.57 -10.63 14.24
N LEU A 77 11.24 -10.48 14.27
CA LEU A 77 10.43 -10.72 15.45
C LEU A 77 10.46 -12.20 15.86
N VAL A 78 10.29 -13.11 14.91
CA VAL A 78 10.37 -14.56 15.16
C VAL A 78 11.77 -14.94 15.66
N ASP A 79 12.83 -14.41 15.08
CA ASP A 79 14.20 -14.65 15.53
C ASP A 79 14.43 -14.12 16.96
N LYS A 80 13.89 -12.92 17.28
CA LYS A 80 13.97 -12.36 18.64
C LYS A 80 13.22 -13.21 19.67
N LEU A 81 12.01 -13.68 19.34
CA LEU A 81 11.25 -14.60 20.19
C LEU A 81 12.05 -15.88 20.42
N SER A 82 12.68 -16.43 19.37
CA SER A 82 13.48 -17.66 19.47
C SER A 82 14.71 -17.50 20.38
N ILE A 83 15.40 -16.37 20.30
CA ILE A 83 16.55 -16.05 21.18
C ILE A 83 16.11 -15.96 22.64
N ASN A 84 14.86 -15.52 22.89
CA ASN A 84 14.31 -15.38 24.24
C ASN A 84 13.57 -16.65 24.74
N GLY A 85 13.78 -17.80 24.09
CA GLY A 85 13.34 -19.10 24.58
C GLY A 85 11.99 -19.58 24.07
N PHE A 86 11.37 -18.87 23.12
CA PHE A 86 10.18 -19.36 22.43
C PHE A 86 10.59 -20.28 21.28
N THR A 87 10.04 -21.49 21.21
CA THR A 87 10.28 -22.33 20.04
C THR A 87 9.33 -21.91 18.90
N PRO A 88 9.70 -22.10 17.62
CA PRO A 88 8.80 -21.79 16.51
C PRO A 88 7.44 -22.49 16.58
N LYS A 89 7.35 -23.62 17.29
CA LYS A 89 6.10 -24.38 17.53
C LYS A 89 5.17 -23.71 18.54
N ASP A 90 5.73 -22.88 19.43
CA ASP A 90 4.98 -22.11 20.43
C ASP A 90 4.44 -20.80 19.84
N ILE A 91 4.87 -20.43 18.64
CA ILE A 91 4.43 -19.22 17.96
C ILE A 91 3.23 -19.54 17.06
N GLU A 92 2.10 -18.89 17.34
CA GLU A 92 0.91 -18.89 16.50
C GLU A 92 0.78 -17.52 15.82
N ILE A 93 0.64 -17.51 14.49
CA ILE A 93 0.47 -16.28 13.71
C ILE A 93 -0.90 -16.29 13.05
N ARG A 94 -1.69 -15.28 13.36
CA ARG A 94 -3.00 -15.04 12.76
C ARG A 94 -2.91 -13.83 11.87
N VAL A 95 -3.00 -14.06 10.57
CA VAL A 95 -2.89 -13.00 9.56
C VAL A 95 -4.28 -12.46 9.29
N THR A 96 -4.40 -11.16 9.29
CA THR A 96 -5.55 -10.48 8.69
C THR A 96 -5.05 -9.63 7.53
N ALA A 97 -5.65 -9.80 6.38
CA ALA A 97 -5.54 -8.80 5.33
C ALA A 97 -6.55 -7.70 5.61
N TRP A 98 -6.36 -6.58 4.99
CA TRP A 98 -7.29 -5.49 5.15
C TRP A 98 -8.72 -5.98 4.91
N ARG A 99 -9.61 -5.69 5.87
CA ARG A 99 -11.03 -6.11 5.85
C ARG A 99 -11.83 -5.67 4.61
N TYR A 100 -11.21 -4.85 3.77
CA TYR A 100 -11.76 -4.37 2.51
C TYR A 100 -11.29 -5.18 1.31
N PHE A 101 -10.36 -6.10 1.54
CA PHE A 101 -9.95 -7.04 0.52
C PHE A 101 -10.98 -8.15 0.38
N SER A 102 -11.05 -8.74 -0.80
CA SER A 102 -11.84 -9.95 -0.99
C SER A 102 -11.19 -11.12 -0.25
N GLU A 103 -11.98 -12.15 0.07
CA GLU A 103 -11.45 -13.39 0.65
C GLU A 103 -10.30 -14.02 -0.16
N HIS A 104 -10.31 -13.79 -1.48
CA HIS A 104 -9.24 -14.27 -2.34
C HIS A 104 -7.92 -13.53 -2.07
N VAL A 105 -7.96 -12.20 -1.99
CA VAL A 105 -6.78 -11.39 -1.64
C VAL A 105 -6.29 -11.73 -0.23
N GLU A 106 -7.19 -11.94 0.70
CA GLU A 106 -6.84 -12.37 2.06
C GLU A 106 -6.08 -13.71 2.07
N ARG A 107 -6.57 -14.70 1.33
CA ARG A 107 -5.88 -16.00 1.20
C ARG A 107 -4.49 -15.87 0.59
N GLU A 108 -4.31 -15.03 -0.42
CA GLU A 108 -3.00 -14.76 -1.02
C GLU A 108 -2.05 -14.11 0.01
N CYS A 109 -2.53 -13.13 0.78
CA CYS A 109 -1.76 -12.49 1.84
C CYS A 109 -1.33 -13.49 2.92
N ILE A 110 -2.25 -14.38 3.37
CA ILE A 110 -1.93 -15.45 4.34
C ILE A 110 -0.87 -16.38 3.75
N SER A 111 -1.02 -16.77 2.48
CA SER A 111 -0.09 -17.65 1.79
C SER A 111 1.31 -17.02 1.68
N GLU A 112 1.40 -15.73 1.40
CA GLU A 112 2.67 -15.01 1.31
C GLU A 112 3.40 -14.97 2.66
N VAL A 113 2.72 -14.56 3.75
CA VAL A 113 3.27 -14.58 5.11
C VAL A 113 3.67 -16.01 5.50
N ALA A 114 2.82 -17.00 5.22
CA ALA A 114 3.10 -18.39 5.56
C ALA A 114 4.31 -18.94 4.79
N SER A 115 4.43 -18.66 3.49
CA SER A 115 5.58 -19.11 2.70
C SER A 115 6.89 -18.53 3.20
N HIS A 116 6.85 -17.29 3.71
CA HIS A 116 8.01 -16.59 4.24
C HIS A 116 8.43 -17.14 5.60
N LEU A 117 7.51 -17.25 6.56
CA LEU A 117 7.81 -17.61 7.94
C LEU A 117 7.95 -19.13 8.20
N ARG A 118 7.42 -19.98 7.34
CA ARG A 118 7.69 -21.45 7.42
C ARG A 118 9.17 -21.76 7.29
N ARG A 119 9.95 -20.93 6.59
CA ARG A 119 11.41 -21.07 6.51
C ARG A 119 12.10 -20.88 7.87
N ARG A 120 11.44 -20.18 8.81
CA ARG A 120 11.86 -19.99 10.20
C ARG A 120 11.29 -21.04 11.16
N GLY A 121 10.59 -22.06 10.64
CA GLY A 121 10.03 -23.15 11.42
C GLY A 121 8.67 -22.85 12.06
N VAL A 122 8.04 -21.70 11.75
CA VAL A 122 6.69 -21.40 12.24
C VAL A 122 5.68 -22.20 11.42
N GLU A 123 4.94 -23.10 12.11
CA GLU A 123 3.98 -24.02 11.47
C GLU A 123 2.53 -23.52 11.60
N LYS A 124 2.21 -22.84 12.71
CA LYS A 124 0.85 -22.39 13.02
C LYS A 124 0.57 -21.01 12.45
N ILE A 125 0.19 -20.96 11.17
CA ILE A 125 -0.16 -19.71 10.47
C ILE A 125 -1.52 -19.87 9.82
N SER A 126 -2.46 -18.99 10.19
CA SER A 126 -3.86 -19.02 9.72
C SER A 126 -4.42 -17.61 9.52
N GLY A 127 -5.62 -17.51 8.94
CA GLY A 127 -6.40 -16.27 8.95
C GLY A 127 -7.00 -15.99 10.33
N LEU A 128 -7.13 -14.74 10.70
CA LEU A 128 -7.80 -14.29 11.92
C LEU A 128 -9.30 -14.59 11.81
N GLN A 129 -9.85 -15.34 12.75
CA GLN A 129 -11.28 -15.66 12.78
C GLN A 129 -12.08 -14.54 13.49
N PRO A 130 -13.38 -14.35 13.16
CA PRO A 130 -14.20 -13.27 13.73
C PRO A 130 -14.36 -13.31 15.26
N ASP A 131 -14.26 -14.49 15.85
CA ASP A 131 -14.38 -14.72 17.30
C ASP A 131 -13.05 -14.55 18.06
N GLN A 132 -11.96 -14.35 17.34
CA GLN A 132 -10.63 -14.17 17.91
C GLN A 132 -10.36 -12.69 18.17
N SER A 133 -10.42 -12.26 19.40
CA SER A 133 -10.30 -10.84 19.80
C SER A 133 -9.09 -10.52 20.67
N GLU A 134 -8.20 -11.49 20.91
CA GLU A 134 -7.04 -11.36 21.79
C GLU A 134 -5.74 -11.72 21.07
N ALA A 135 -4.66 -10.98 21.38
CA ALA A 135 -3.31 -11.29 20.95
C ALA A 135 -2.29 -10.87 22.01
N ASP A 136 -1.17 -11.59 22.08
CA ASP A 136 -0.02 -11.17 22.87
C ASP A 136 0.69 -10.03 22.18
N ILE A 137 0.90 -10.14 20.87
CA ILE A 137 1.53 -9.12 20.05
C ILE A 137 0.64 -8.81 18.84
N LEU A 138 0.36 -7.52 18.63
CA LEU A 138 -0.22 -7.02 17.38
C LEU A 138 0.88 -6.39 16.53
N VAL A 139 1.04 -6.85 15.29
CA VAL A 139 1.89 -6.20 14.29
C VAL A 139 0.97 -5.54 13.27
N SER A 140 0.87 -4.21 13.32
CA SER A 140 -0.08 -3.46 12.49
C SER A 140 0.59 -2.24 11.88
N PRO A 141 0.74 -2.17 10.54
CA PRO A 141 1.37 -1.02 9.90
C PRO A 141 0.53 0.24 10.04
N ALA A 142 1.19 1.35 10.30
CA ALA A 142 0.58 2.66 10.22
C ALA A 142 0.97 3.32 8.89
N ILE A 143 -0.02 3.65 8.09
CA ILE A 143 0.16 4.09 6.71
C ILE A 143 -0.81 5.21 6.36
N PHE A 144 -0.37 6.14 5.50
CA PHE A 144 -1.28 7.06 4.83
C PHE A 144 -2.02 6.33 3.70
N TRP A 145 -3.34 6.19 3.85
CA TRP A 145 -4.13 5.36 2.96
C TRP A 145 -5.53 5.94 2.76
N GLY A 146 -5.94 6.09 1.50
CA GLY A 146 -7.28 6.57 1.19
C GLY A 146 -7.61 7.95 1.75
N GLY A 147 -6.59 8.82 1.93
CA GLY A 147 -6.75 10.17 2.47
C GLY A 147 -6.63 10.29 3.99
N GLU A 148 -6.44 9.19 4.70
CA GLU A 148 -6.33 9.16 6.17
C GLU A 148 -5.15 8.31 6.63
N ILE A 149 -4.77 8.53 7.90
CA ILE A 149 -3.84 7.65 8.58
C ILE A 149 -4.63 6.45 9.06
N THR A 150 -4.22 5.27 8.62
CA THR A 150 -4.90 4.04 8.98
C THR A 150 -3.98 3.18 9.85
N THR A 151 -4.51 2.80 11.00
CA THR A 151 -4.00 1.73 11.86
C THR A 151 -5.14 0.74 12.10
N PHE A 152 -4.81 -0.53 12.17
CA PHE A 152 -5.84 -1.57 12.25
C PHE A 152 -5.98 -2.08 13.68
N HIS A 153 -7.16 -1.88 14.28
CA HIS A 153 -7.46 -2.49 15.58
C HIS A 153 -8.87 -3.08 15.57
N ARG A 154 -8.95 -4.40 15.61
CA ARG A 154 -10.17 -5.13 15.91
C ARG A 154 -10.07 -5.95 17.20
N LEU A 155 -8.90 -5.93 17.83
CA LEU A 155 -8.65 -6.76 19.00
C LEU A 155 -9.10 -6.01 20.25
N GLU A 156 -9.83 -6.70 21.11
CA GLU A 156 -10.29 -6.17 22.39
C GLU A 156 -9.16 -6.15 23.43
N LYS A 157 -8.23 -7.10 23.31
CA LYS A 157 -7.09 -7.21 24.22
C LYS A 157 -5.80 -7.45 23.45
N VAL A 158 -4.87 -6.54 23.60
CA VAL A 158 -3.50 -6.62 23.08
C VAL A 158 -2.55 -6.24 24.19
N TYR A 159 -1.57 -7.10 24.50
CA TYR A 159 -0.57 -6.78 25.51
C TYR A 159 0.42 -5.75 25.03
N THR A 160 0.87 -5.90 23.80
CA THR A 160 1.77 -4.93 23.17
C THR A 160 1.57 -4.88 21.65
N SER A 161 1.91 -3.75 21.05
CA SER A 161 1.83 -3.57 19.61
C SER A 161 3.17 -3.18 19.04
N ILE A 162 3.44 -3.68 17.85
CA ILE A 162 4.54 -3.29 16.98
C ILE A 162 3.91 -2.57 15.80
N ILE A 163 4.18 -1.29 15.68
CA ILE A 163 3.60 -0.41 14.68
C ILE A 163 4.70 0.05 13.71
N PRO A 164 4.92 -0.66 12.60
CA PRO A 164 5.79 -0.16 11.54
C PRO A 164 5.15 1.07 10.88
N ILE A 165 5.87 2.17 10.89
CA ILE A 165 5.50 3.41 10.20
C ILE A 165 5.90 3.26 8.73
N ILE A 166 4.94 3.41 7.85
CA ILE A 166 5.15 3.26 6.42
C ILE A 166 5.37 4.63 5.78
N SER A 167 6.49 4.76 5.09
CA SER A 167 6.82 5.94 4.28
C SER A 167 6.15 5.91 2.91
N TYR A 168 6.37 6.98 2.15
CA TYR A 168 6.05 6.97 0.71
C TYR A 168 6.69 5.76 0.03
N GLY A 169 6.02 5.24 -1.01
CA GLY A 169 6.47 4.04 -1.71
C GLY A 169 6.34 2.75 -0.91
N GLY A 170 5.63 2.75 0.22
CA GLY A 170 5.29 1.54 0.96
C GLY A 170 6.45 0.89 1.72
N ALA A 171 7.51 1.62 2.09
CA ALA A 171 8.63 1.07 2.84
C ALA A 171 8.49 1.30 4.36
N VAL A 172 8.90 0.34 5.17
CA VAL A 172 9.02 0.51 6.62
C VAL A 172 10.09 1.54 6.90
N ALA A 173 9.72 2.65 7.52
CA ALA A 173 10.63 3.76 7.82
C ALA A 173 11.08 3.80 9.28
N GLU A 174 10.20 3.39 10.19
CA GLU A 174 10.42 3.42 11.64
C GLU A 174 9.52 2.36 12.29
N ILE A 175 9.90 1.86 13.45
CA ILE A 175 9.10 0.88 14.20
C ILE A 175 8.82 1.47 15.58
N LEU A 176 7.55 1.64 15.90
CA LEU A 176 7.09 1.99 17.24
C LEU A 176 6.64 0.73 17.98
N VAL A 177 6.92 0.70 19.27
CA VAL A 177 6.50 -0.36 20.16
C VAL A 177 5.80 0.24 21.36
N GLY A 178 4.65 -0.29 21.74
CA GLY A 178 3.91 0.17 22.90
C GLY A 178 2.43 -0.17 22.82
N ARG A 179 1.67 0.31 23.80
CA ARG A 179 0.21 0.20 23.74
C ARG A 179 -0.33 1.24 22.76
N PRO A 180 -1.30 0.89 21.92
CA PRO A 180 -1.83 1.81 20.90
C PRO A 180 -2.28 3.16 21.44
N GLN A 181 -2.89 3.16 22.63
CA GLN A 181 -3.36 4.39 23.28
C GLN A 181 -2.23 5.32 23.75
N ASP A 182 -1.03 4.78 23.98
CA ASP A 182 0.10 5.56 24.50
C ASP A 182 0.93 6.19 23.36
N ILE A 183 0.80 5.65 22.13
CA ILE A 183 1.63 6.03 20.98
C ILE A 183 0.84 6.64 19.81
N GLY A 184 -0.49 6.82 19.96
CA GLY A 184 -1.37 7.25 18.87
C GLY A 184 -1.00 8.59 18.23
N ASP A 185 -0.69 9.61 19.04
CA ASP A 185 -0.28 10.93 18.54
C ASP A 185 1.04 10.85 17.77
N ARG A 186 1.98 10.04 18.27
CA ARG A 186 3.29 9.84 17.64
C ARG A 186 3.17 9.10 16.30
N ILE A 187 2.25 8.14 16.21
CA ILE A 187 1.93 7.45 14.96
C ILE A 187 1.49 8.47 13.92
N SER A 188 0.52 9.31 14.27
CA SER A 188 -0.05 10.29 13.35
C SER A 188 1.00 11.27 12.82
N GLU A 189 1.83 11.81 13.72
CA GLU A 189 2.93 12.71 13.36
C GLU A 189 3.90 12.04 12.37
N LEU A 190 4.37 10.84 12.69
CA LEU A 190 5.36 10.12 11.87
C LEU A 190 4.80 9.71 10.52
N VAL A 191 3.58 9.18 10.45
CA VAL A 191 2.96 8.82 9.18
C VAL A 191 2.83 10.04 8.28
N MET A 192 2.35 11.17 8.80
CA MET A 192 2.25 12.40 8.02
C MET A 192 3.60 12.88 7.52
N GLN A 193 4.63 12.82 8.35
CA GLN A 193 5.99 13.22 7.98
C GLN A 193 6.60 12.29 6.93
N ARG A 194 6.41 10.96 7.07
CA ARG A 194 7.05 9.95 6.21
C ARG A 194 6.30 9.72 4.90
N SER A 195 5.01 10.01 4.83
CA SER A 195 4.21 9.88 3.61
C SER A 195 4.38 11.05 2.64
N HIS A 196 4.83 12.21 3.13
CA HIS A 196 4.90 13.44 2.39
C HIS A 196 6.00 13.43 1.33
N LEU A 197 5.63 13.77 0.11
CA LEU A 197 6.53 14.02 -1.01
C LEU A 197 6.29 15.43 -1.52
N ALA A 198 7.22 16.32 -1.20
CA ALA A 198 7.26 17.67 -1.76
C ALA A 198 8.19 17.72 -2.97
N SER A 199 7.87 18.59 -3.90
CA SER A 199 8.77 18.97 -4.99
C SER A 199 8.73 20.48 -5.18
N GLU A 200 9.89 21.07 -5.42
CA GLU A 200 9.99 22.46 -5.85
C GLU A 200 9.63 22.63 -7.33
N GLU A 201 9.57 21.51 -8.06
CA GLU A 201 9.25 21.49 -9.48
C GLU A 201 7.77 21.15 -9.69
N ALA A 202 7.15 21.83 -10.65
CA ALA A 202 5.82 21.49 -11.12
C ALA A 202 5.89 20.40 -12.19
N TYR A 203 5.07 19.36 -12.05
CA TYR A 203 4.92 18.29 -13.03
C TYR A 203 3.55 18.37 -13.69
N ASP A 204 3.47 17.98 -14.95
CA ASP A 204 2.24 17.98 -15.75
C ASP A 204 1.58 16.60 -15.77
N ILE A 205 2.40 15.57 -15.72
CA ILE A 205 1.99 14.17 -15.78
C ILE A 205 2.50 13.47 -14.52
N ILE A 206 1.64 12.71 -13.88
CA ILE A 206 1.95 11.92 -12.67
C ILE A 206 1.62 10.46 -12.96
N VAL A 207 2.56 9.57 -12.74
CA VAL A 207 2.35 8.13 -12.84
C VAL A 207 2.40 7.53 -11.45
N LEU A 208 1.30 6.87 -11.05
CA LEU A 208 1.16 6.25 -9.74
C LEU A 208 1.30 4.72 -9.85
N GLY A 209 2.51 4.20 -9.72
CA GLY A 209 2.74 2.76 -9.65
C GLY A 209 2.03 2.12 -8.46
N GLY A 210 1.42 0.98 -8.69
CA GLY A 210 0.74 0.18 -7.66
C GLY A 210 1.68 -0.78 -6.94
N PRO A 211 1.20 -1.43 -5.87
CA PRO A 211 1.97 -2.45 -5.13
C PRO A 211 2.04 -3.80 -5.88
N GLY A 212 1.24 -3.97 -6.95
CA GLY A 212 1.12 -5.23 -7.68
C GLY A 212 0.18 -6.22 -7.00
N HIS A 213 0.27 -7.48 -7.46
CA HIS A 213 -0.53 -8.59 -6.91
C HIS A 213 -0.17 -8.87 -5.44
N PRO A 214 -1.12 -9.18 -4.57
CA PRO A 214 -2.55 -9.36 -4.84
C PRO A 214 -3.39 -8.06 -4.69
N THR A 215 -2.77 -6.94 -4.32
CA THR A 215 -3.49 -5.70 -4.01
C THR A 215 -4.19 -5.11 -5.24
N ASP A 216 -3.60 -5.21 -6.42
CA ASP A 216 -4.18 -4.70 -7.68
C ASP A 216 -5.06 -5.72 -8.43
N LEU A 217 -5.38 -6.86 -7.81
CA LEU A 217 -6.26 -7.86 -8.42
C LEU A 217 -7.68 -7.34 -8.64
N TYR A 218 -8.18 -6.52 -7.72
CA TYR A 218 -9.51 -5.90 -7.81
C TYR A 218 -9.42 -4.38 -7.72
N LEU A 219 -10.32 -3.69 -8.43
CA LEU A 219 -10.41 -2.23 -8.35
C LEU A 219 -10.69 -1.76 -6.91
N SER A 220 -11.55 -2.47 -6.18
CA SER A 220 -11.89 -2.15 -4.78
C SER A 220 -10.69 -2.12 -3.84
N SER A 221 -9.67 -2.91 -4.12
CA SER A 221 -8.46 -2.99 -3.28
C SER A 221 -7.37 -2.00 -3.69
N SER A 222 -7.55 -1.26 -4.78
CA SER A 222 -6.52 -0.38 -5.33
C SER A 222 -6.98 1.04 -5.68
N ILE A 223 -8.29 1.30 -5.74
CA ILE A 223 -8.85 2.63 -6.07
C ILE A 223 -8.35 3.74 -5.11
N HIS A 224 -8.04 3.38 -3.86
CA HIS A 224 -7.50 4.29 -2.85
C HIS A 224 -6.13 4.89 -3.20
N LEU A 225 -5.37 4.30 -4.15
CA LEU A 225 -4.06 4.83 -4.57
C LEU A 225 -4.15 6.25 -5.13
N ILE A 226 -5.32 6.66 -5.60
CA ILE A 226 -5.57 8.06 -6.00
C ILE A 226 -5.34 9.04 -4.84
N SER A 227 -5.37 8.58 -3.59
CA SER A 227 -5.08 9.42 -2.42
C SER A 227 -3.65 9.94 -2.39
N ALA A 228 -2.74 9.31 -3.14
CA ALA A 228 -1.39 9.85 -3.32
C ALA A 228 -1.41 11.24 -3.99
N VAL A 229 -2.42 11.56 -4.76
CA VAL A 229 -2.63 12.88 -5.33
C VAL A 229 -3.29 13.77 -4.27
N GLY A 230 -2.55 14.75 -3.75
CA GLY A 230 -3.05 15.68 -2.74
C GLY A 230 -4.24 16.53 -3.25
N GLU A 231 -4.99 17.08 -2.32
CA GLU A 231 -6.21 17.87 -2.64
C GLU A 231 -5.93 19.14 -3.44
N ASN A 232 -4.72 19.71 -3.27
CA ASN A 232 -4.29 20.93 -3.96
C ASN A 232 -3.69 20.66 -5.35
N VAL A 233 -3.50 19.39 -5.71
CA VAL A 233 -2.98 18.98 -7.03
C VAL A 233 -4.09 19.04 -8.06
N LYS A 234 -3.90 19.88 -9.08
CA LYS A 234 -4.91 20.14 -10.11
C LYS A 234 -4.29 20.31 -11.48
N ASP A 235 -5.12 20.18 -12.51
CA ASP A 235 -4.72 20.35 -13.92
C ASP A 235 -3.59 19.40 -14.34
N LYS A 236 -3.56 18.17 -13.80
CA LYS A 236 -2.59 17.15 -14.16
C LYS A 236 -3.22 16.05 -15.01
N VAL A 237 -2.38 15.30 -15.70
CA VAL A 237 -2.76 13.98 -16.20
C VAL A 237 -2.18 12.95 -15.23
N VAL A 238 -3.06 12.18 -14.58
CA VAL A 238 -2.68 11.14 -13.63
C VAL A 238 -2.85 9.78 -14.29
N ILE A 239 -1.77 9.03 -14.46
CA ILE A 239 -1.77 7.68 -15.02
C ILE A 239 -1.66 6.69 -13.86
N ILE A 240 -2.57 5.71 -13.83
CA ILE A 240 -2.62 4.70 -12.76
C ILE A 240 -2.61 3.31 -13.41
N PRO A 241 -1.46 2.63 -13.45
CA PRO A 241 -1.38 1.25 -13.90
C PRO A 241 -1.81 0.29 -12.79
N LEU A 242 -2.92 -0.40 -13.01
CA LEU A 242 -3.50 -1.40 -12.11
C LEU A 242 -4.14 -2.51 -12.93
N GLU A 243 -3.73 -3.76 -12.76
CA GLU A 243 -4.23 -4.86 -13.57
C GLU A 243 -5.74 -5.03 -13.44
N CYS A 244 -6.26 -5.12 -12.22
CA CYS A 244 -7.67 -5.33 -11.90
C CYS A 244 -8.32 -6.50 -12.69
N SER A 245 -7.55 -7.57 -12.94
CA SER A 245 -8.01 -8.73 -13.71
C SER A 245 -9.11 -9.53 -13.00
N GLY A 246 -9.24 -9.40 -11.69
CA GLY A 246 -10.34 -9.95 -10.88
C GLY A 246 -11.64 -9.14 -10.98
N GLY A 247 -11.61 -7.97 -11.63
CA GLY A 247 -12.77 -7.10 -11.83
C GLY A 247 -12.91 -6.01 -10.78
N LEU A 248 -14.17 -5.62 -10.52
CA LEU A 248 -14.46 -4.46 -9.65
C LEU A 248 -14.25 -4.77 -8.16
N GLY A 249 -14.50 -5.98 -7.71
CA GLY A 249 -14.42 -6.38 -6.31
C GLY A 249 -15.78 -6.81 -5.73
N PRO A 250 -15.97 -6.72 -4.39
CA PRO A 250 -17.20 -7.20 -3.74
C PRO A 250 -18.42 -6.38 -4.14
N GLN A 251 -19.61 -6.99 -3.99
CA GLN A 251 -20.88 -6.37 -4.39
C GLN A 251 -21.14 -5.03 -3.68
N SER A 252 -20.73 -4.91 -2.41
CA SER A 252 -20.83 -3.65 -1.65
C SER A 252 -20.07 -2.50 -2.31
N PHE A 253 -18.88 -2.77 -2.86
CA PHE A 253 -18.12 -1.77 -3.63
C PHE A 253 -18.82 -1.41 -4.95
N VAL A 254 -19.32 -2.41 -5.68
CA VAL A 254 -20.07 -2.19 -6.93
C VAL A 254 -21.31 -1.36 -6.68
N ASP A 255 -22.04 -1.64 -5.60
CA ASP A 255 -23.21 -0.86 -5.19
C ASP A 255 -22.83 0.59 -4.89
N THR A 256 -21.72 0.82 -4.21
CA THR A 256 -21.21 2.16 -3.93
C THR A 256 -20.85 2.92 -5.19
N LEU A 257 -20.13 2.29 -6.13
CA LEU A 257 -19.81 2.89 -7.43
C LEU A 257 -21.03 3.31 -8.23
N THR A 258 -22.10 2.50 -8.17
CA THR A 258 -23.32 2.74 -8.97
C THR A 258 -24.30 3.69 -8.30
N LYS A 259 -24.44 3.62 -6.97
CA LYS A 259 -25.40 4.42 -6.19
C LYS A 259 -24.82 5.75 -5.70
N LYS A 260 -23.50 5.95 -5.78
CA LYS A 260 -22.76 7.15 -5.38
C LYS A 260 -22.97 7.61 -3.92
N ALA A 261 -23.44 6.75 -3.04
CA ALA A 261 -23.65 7.10 -1.63
C ALA A 261 -23.44 5.86 -0.74
N SER A 262 -22.42 5.92 0.09
CA SER A 262 -22.19 5.02 1.21
C SER A 262 -21.33 5.74 2.24
N ASP A 263 -21.65 5.60 3.51
CA ASP A 263 -20.88 6.17 4.63
C ASP A 263 -19.71 5.26 5.04
N ASP A 264 -19.51 4.15 4.33
CA ASP A 264 -18.42 3.23 4.56
C ASP A 264 -17.10 3.68 3.89
N ILE A 265 -16.05 2.87 4.04
CA ILE A 265 -14.73 3.15 3.46
C ILE A 265 -14.77 3.23 1.93
N PHE A 266 -15.62 2.42 1.28
CA PHE A 266 -15.75 2.46 -0.17
C PHE A 266 -16.38 3.77 -0.64
N GLY A 267 -17.37 4.29 0.10
CA GLY A 267 -17.94 5.61 -0.16
C GLY A 267 -16.92 6.71 -0.10
N ARG A 268 -16.04 6.67 0.91
CA ARG A 268 -14.94 7.63 1.05
C ARG A 268 -13.93 7.54 -0.10
N TRP A 269 -13.52 6.34 -0.50
CA TRP A 269 -12.57 6.15 -1.59
C TRP A 269 -13.15 6.55 -2.96
N VAL A 270 -14.41 6.21 -3.21
CA VAL A 270 -15.11 6.62 -4.43
C VAL A 270 -15.32 8.14 -4.45
N GLY A 271 -15.65 8.75 -3.31
CA GLY A 271 -15.74 10.20 -3.17
C GLY A 271 -14.42 10.90 -3.44
N LEU A 272 -13.32 10.38 -2.86
CA LEU A 272 -11.97 10.89 -3.08
C LEU A 272 -11.55 10.76 -4.56
N TRP A 273 -11.86 9.62 -5.20
CA TRP A 273 -11.64 9.44 -6.62
C TRP A 273 -12.39 10.50 -7.45
N ALA A 274 -13.67 10.69 -7.18
CA ALA A 274 -14.50 11.67 -7.90
C ALA A 274 -13.92 13.08 -7.77
N GLU A 275 -13.55 13.49 -6.55
CA GLU A 275 -12.92 14.80 -6.30
C GLU A 275 -11.61 14.99 -7.10
N ARG A 276 -10.75 13.95 -7.15
CA ARG A 276 -9.50 14.04 -7.90
C ARG A 276 -9.75 14.04 -9.41
N ALA A 277 -10.77 13.31 -9.89
CA ALA A 277 -11.16 13.26 -11.29
C ALA A 277 -11.78 14.59 -11.79
N GLU A 278 -12.43 15.35 -10.91
CA GLU A 278 -12.89 16.71 -11.25
C GLU A 278 -11.75 17.69 -11.48
N LYS A 279 -10.67 17.54 -10.71
CA LYS A 279 -9.49 18.44 -10.75
C LYS A 279 -8.44 18.03 -11.78
N ASN A 280 -8.41 16.75 -12.18
CA ASN A 280 -7.36 16.17 -13.00
C ASN A 280 -7.92 15.25 -14.10
N LYS A 281 -7.13 14.98 -15.12
CA LYS A 281 -7.45 13.96 -16.12
C LYS A 281 -6.86 12.63 -15.68
N ILE A 282 -7.70 11.65 -15.36
CA ILE A 282 -7.23 10.33 -14.93
C ILE A 282 -7.23 9.37 -16.11
N CYS A 283 -6.13 8.62 -16.28
CA CYS A 283 -6.00 7.55 -17.24
C CYS A 283 -5.59 6.26 -16.51
N MET A 284 -6.37 5.20 -16.69
CA MET A 284 -6.07 3.88 -16.10
C MET A 284 -5.53 2.94 -17.17
N VAL A 285 -4.41 2.30 -16.86
CA VAL A 285 -3.91 1.14 -17.60
C VAL A 285 -4.40 -0.11 -16.87
N THR A 286 -5.36 -0.84 -17.46
CA THR A 286 -6.06 -1.89 -16.70
C THR A 286 -6.70 -2.93 -17.61
N ALA A 287 -6.84 -4.17 -17.12
CA ALA A 287 -7.63 -5.22 -17.77
C ALA A 287 -9.15 -5.04 -17.58
N THR A 288 -9.58 -4.09 -16.73
CA THR A 288 -11.01 -3.76 -16.57
C THR A 288 -11.56 -3.19 -17.88
N PRO A 289 -12.75 -3.63 -18.36
CA PRO A 289 -13.33 -3.15 -19.61
C PRO A 289 -13.46 -1.63 -19.67
N SER A 290 -13.11 -1.02 -20.81
CA SER A 290 -13.13 0.44 -21.02
C SER A 290 -14.47 1.07 -20.67
N SER A 291 -15.58 0.39 -21.01
CA SER A 291 -16.93 0.88 -20.70
C SER A 291 -17.19 1.03 -19.19
N LEU A 292 -16.58 0.21 -18.34
CA LEU A 292 -16.69 0.33 -16.88
C LEU A 292 -15.80 1.47 -16.36
N VAL A 293 -14.56 1.54 -16.82
CA VAL A 293 -13.62 2.61 -16.44
C VAL A 293 -14.18 3.99 -16.80
N GLU A 294 -14.67 4.16 -18.03
CA GLU A 294 -15.15 5.45 -18.53
C GLU A 294 -16.48 5.85 -17.89
N LYS A 295 -17.43 4.91 -17.74
CA LYS A 295 -18.78 5.23 -17.22
C LYS A 295 -18.84 5.32 -15.70
N LEU A 296 -18.13 4.47 -14.98
CA LEU A 296 -18.21 4.42 -13.52
C LEU A 296 -17.20 5.33 -12.84
N LEU A 297 -15.99 5.45 -13.41
CA LEU A 297 -14.90 6.19 -12.80
C LEU A 297 -14.65 7.54 -13.46
N GLY A 298 -15.25 7.80 -14.63
CA GLY A 298 -14.96 9.01 -15.40
C GLY A 298 -13.49 9.12 -15.86
N ALA A 299 -12.77 8.00 -15.87
CA ALA A 299 -11.38 7.94 -16.24
C ALA A 299 -11.19 7.44 -17.68
N ARG A 300 -10.11 7.84 -18.34
CA ARG A 300 -9.72 7.29 -19.63
C ARG A 300 -9.17 5.88 -19.45
N HIS A 301 -9.61 4.94 -20.27
CA HIS A 301 -9.01 3.61 -20.36
C HIS A 301 -7.83 3.58 -21.34
N ALA A 302 -6.78 2.83 -21.00
CA ALA A 302 -5.69 2.48 -21.88
C ALA A 302 -5.31 0.99 -21.69
N ASP A 303 -4.96 0.31 -22.78
CA ASP A 303 -4.54 -1.09 -22.73
C ASP A 303 -3.06 -1.22 -22.35
N THR A 304 -2.26 -0.19 -22.62
CA THR A 304 -0.83 -0.17 -22.34
C THR A 304 -0.39 1.18 -21.75
N LEU A 305 0.75 1.15 -21.06
CA LEU A 305 1.34 2.36 -20.51
C LEU A 305 1.73 3.36 -21.62
N ASP A 306 2.19 2.87 -22.78
CA ASP A 306 2.51 3.72 -23.95
C ASP A 306 1.28 4.45 -24.50
N GLN A 307 0.11 3.77 -24.53
CA GLN A 307 -1.14 4.43 -24.91
C GLN A 307 -1.53 5.51 -23.91
N ALA A 308 -1.37 5.26 -22.61
CA ALA A 308 -1.64 6.25 -21.58
C ALA A 308 -0.70 7.46 -21.67
N LEU A 309 0.59 7.24 -21.90
CA LEU A 309 1.58 8.31 -22.11
C LEU A 309 1.29 9.09 -23.41
N THR A 310 0.95 8.41 -24.50
CA THR A 310 0.53 9.08 -25.74
C THR A 310 -0.67 9.99 -25.52
N TYR A 311 -1.66 9.54 -24.75
CA TYR A 311 -2.80 10.38 -24.36
C TYR A 311 -2.33 11.58 -23.53
N ALA A 312 -1.51 11.34 -22.50
CA ALA A 312 -1.02 12.39 -21.62
C ALA A 312 -0.26 13.50 -22.39
N TRP A 313 0.62 13.12 -23.32
CA TRP A 313 1.36 14.06 -24.17
C TRP A 313 0.45 14.83 -25.13
N ARG A 314 -0.64 14.25 -25.61
CA ARG A 314 -1.64 14.99 -26.40
C ARG A 314 -2.38 16.04 -25.59
N VAL A 315 -2.61 15.77 -24.28
CA VAL A 315 -3.29 16.70 -23.37
C VAL A 315 -2.37 17.82 -22.90
N LYS A 316 -1.12 17.49 -22.60
CA LYS A 316 -0.15 18.43 -22.02
C LYS A 316 0.86 18.96 -23.03
N SER A 317 1.81 18.22 -23.45
CA SER A 317 2.74 18.37 -24.57
C SER A 317 3.79 17.28 -24.48
N LYS A 318 4.66 17.15 -25.47
CA LYS A 318 5.80 16.23 -25.43
C LYS A 318 6.91 16.69 -24.49
N GLU A 319 6.95 17.98 -24.19
CA GLU A 319 7.89 18.62 -23.27
C GLU A 319 7.38 18.61 -21.81
N ALA A 320 6.21 18.03 -21.56
CA ALA A 320 5.61 17.94 -20.24
C ALA A 320 6.54 17.23 -19.25
N LYS A 321 6.66 17.79 -18.04
CA LYS A 321 7.42 17.17 -16.96
C LYS A 321 6.62 16.02 -16.36
N ILE A 322 7.29 14.89 -16.17
CA ILE A 322 6.68 13.64 -15.70
C ILE A 322 7.27 13.28 -14.34
N LEU A 323 6.39 13.04 -13.37
CA LEU A 323 6.73 12.42 -12.10
C LEU A 323 6.22 10.98 -12.08
N VAL A 324 7.10 10.05 -11.87
CA VAL A 324 6.75 8.64 -11.69
C VAL A 324 7.02 8.24 -10.24
N LEU A 325 5.97 7.83 -9.52
CA LEU A 325 6.14 7.07 -8.30
C LEU A 325 6.16 5.59 -8.68
N ALA A 326 7.32 4.94 -8.57
CA ALA A 326 7.46 3.52 -8.89
C ALA A 326 6.52 2.64 -8.04
N GLN A 327 6.24 3.09 -6.82
CA GLN A 327 5.14 2.62 -5.97
C GLN A 327 4.54 3.82 -5.22
N SER A 328 3.22 3.98 -5.29
CA SER A 328 2.52 5.12 -4.68
C SER A 328 1.88 4.81 -3.33
N LEU A 329 1.96 3.55 -2.86
CA LEU A 329 1.41 3.14 -1.57
C LEU A 329 2.02 3.97 -0.43
N GLY A 330 1.19 4.52 0.46
CA GLY A 330 1.65 5.34 1.57
C GLY A 330 2.16 6.74 1.17
N SER A 331 2.05 7.12 -0.09
CA SER A 331 2.53 8.42 -0.59
C SER A 331 1.46 9.50 -0.50
N ARG A 332 1.93 10.75 -0.30
CA ARG A 332 1.12 11.96 -0.37
C ARG A 332 1.88 13.05 -1.09
N LEU A 333 1.44 13.36 -2.29
CA LEU A 333 2.01 14.42 -3.13
C LEU A 333 1.35 15.76 -2.79
N GLU A 334 2.15 16.76 -2.51
CA GLU A 334 1.67 18.13 -2.27
C GLU A 334 2.55 19.14 -3.00
N ASN A 335 1.95 20.20 -3.53
CA ASN A 335 2.65 21.29 -4.18
C ASN A 335 3.58 20.87 -5.34
N ILE A 336 3.05 20.05 -6.25
CA ILE A 336 3.77 19.50 -7.41
C ILE A 336 3.21 20.05 -8.73
#